data_e8e7b5b7995373f38f92fc3a943604ae
#
_entry.id   e8e7b5b7995373f38f92fc3a943604ae
#
_cell.length_a   1.000
_cell.length_b   1.000
_cell.length_c   1.000
_cell.angle_alpha   90.00
_cell.angle_beta   90.00
_cell.angle_gamma   90.00
#
_symmetry.space_group_name_H-M   'P 1'
#
loop_
_entity.id
_entity.type
_entity.pdbx_description
1 polymer ?
#
loop_
_entity_poly.entity_id
_entity_poly.type
_entity_poly.pdbx_seq_one_letter_code
_entity_poly.pdbx_strand_id
1 'polypeptide(L)'
;MIRRVIHIDEDKCNGCGACVTACHEGAIGLVDGKARLMRDDYCDGLGDCLPQCPTGAISFVEREAAAYDEAAVLANKAAKEKAAKEPHFSGCPGSMMRQFNRNSQVNAEIEDSAAGHTASPVAPESQLAQWPCQIKLVPVNAPYFDGAKLLIAADCTAYAYANMHQDFMKGRITIIGCPKLDDVDYSEKLTQIISNNNIQSVTIVRMEVPCCGGLEYAAKTALQNSGKFIPWQVVTISI
;
A
#
# COMPACT_ATOMS: atom_id res chain seq x y z
N MET A 1 -40.60 16.62 -7.67
CA MET A 1 -40.71 18.07 -7.91
C MET A 1 -39.72 18.48 -8.99
N ILE A 2 -40.08 19.50 -9.81
CA ILE A 2 -39.09 20.02 -10.79
C ILE A 2 -38.03 20.80 -10.03
N ARG A 3 -36.76 20.44 -10.22
CA ARG A 3 -35.65 21.15 -9.62
C ARG A 3 -34.37 20.99 -10.46
N ARG A 4 -33.39 21.83 -10.21
CA ARG A 4 -32.11 21.82 -10.85
C ARG A 4 -31.24 20.69 -10.24
N VAL A 5 -30.74 19.83 -11.09
CA VAL A 5 -29.77 18.75 -10.75
C VAL A 5 -28.64 18.72 -11.79
N ILE A 6 -27.59 18.06 -11.51
CA ILE A 6 -26.52 17.86 -12.50
C ILE A 6 -26.92 16.78 -13.52
N HIS A 7 -26.44 16.96 -14.74
CA HIS A 7 -26.46 15.96 -15.81
C HIS A 7 -25.02 15.73 -16.28
N ILE A 8 -24.65 14.48 -16.48
CA ILE A 8 -23.31 14.08 -16.92
C ILE A 8 -23.43 13.43 -18.30
N ASP A 9 -22.82 14.05 -19.28
CA ASP A 9 -22.71 13.53 -20.65
C ASP A 9 -21.63 12.44 -20.68
N GLU A 10 -22.06 11.18 -20.77
CA GLU A 10 -21.16 10.02 -20.73
C GLU A 10 -20.22 9.96 -21.93
N ASP A 11 -20.62 10.51 -23.09
CA ASP A 11 -19.78 10.52 -24.30
C ASP A 11 -18.59 11.47 -24.14
N LYS A 12 -18.78 12.58 -23.43
CA LYS A 12 -17.72 13.55 -23.10
C LYS A 12 -16.90 13.15 -21.88
N CYS A 13 -17.43 12.27 -21.03
CA CYS A 13 -16.78 11.87 -19.81
C CYS A 13 -15.58 10.96 -20.10
N ASN A 14 -14.39 11.33 -19.61
CA ASN A 14 -13.16 10.51 -19.73
C ASN A 14 -12.89 9.62 -18.51
N GLY A 15 -13.77 9.60 -17.51
CA GLY A 15 -13.66 8.75 -16.32
C GLY A 15 -12.60 9.20 -15.29
N CYS A 16 -12.12 10.43 -15.34
CA CYS A 16 -11.05 10.91 -14.44
C CYS A 16 -11.42 10.96 -12.94
N GLY A 17 -12.71 10.91 -12.59
CA GLY A 17 -13.18 10.88 -11.20
C GLY A 17 -13.13 12.21 -10.44
N ALA A 18 -12.65 13.31 -11.04
CA ALA A 18 -12.53 14.61 -10.37
C ALA A 18 -13.84 15.12 -9.80
N CYS A 19 -14.96 14.92 -10.51
CA CYS A 19 -16.30 15.28 -10.06
C CYS A 19 -16.81 14.43 -8.88
N VAL A 20 -16.37 13.17 -8.78
CA VAL A 20 -16.71 12.29 -7.65
C VAL A 20 -16.07 12.82 -6.36
N THR A 21 -14.82 13.25 -6.45
CA THR A 21 -14.10 13.84 -5.32
C THR A 21 -14.64 15.20 -4.93
N ALA A 22 -15.09 15.99 -5.90
CA ALA A 22 -15.64 17.34 -5.68
C ALA A 22 -17.09 17.35 -5.21
N CYS A 23 -17.82 16.23 -5.32
CA CYS A 23 -19.19 16.14 -4.82
C CYS A 23 -19.19 15.92 -3.30
N HIS A 24 -19.42 16.97 -2.54
CA HIS A 24 -19.43 16.92 -1.08
C HIS A 24 -20.54 16.01 -0.53
N GLU A 25 -21.65 15.87 -1.24
CA GLU A 25 -22.80 15.05 -0.85
C GLU A 25 -22.67 13.58 -1.26
N GLY A 26 -21.66 13.27 -2.11
CA GLY A 26 -21.43 11.92 -2.59
C GLY A 26 -22.52 11.39 -3.53
N ALA A 27 -23.15 12.29 -4.28
CA ALA A 27 -24.20 11.97 -5.24
C ALA A 27 -23.66 11.36 -6.54
N ILE A 28 -22.36 11.58 -6.86
CA ILE A 28 -21.72 11.11 -8.09
C ILE A 28 -20.88 9.87 -7.81
N GLY A 29 -20.99 8.87 -8.69
CA GLY A 29 -20.15 7.67 -8.68
C GLY A 29 -19.55 7.37 -10.04
N LEU A 30 -18.57 6.46 -10.10
CA LEU A 30 -18.04 5.88 -11.35
C LEU A 30 -18.69 4.52 -11.59
N VAL A 31 -19.28 4.36 -12.78
CA VAL A 31 -19.87 3.11 -13.26
C VAL A 31 -19.28 2.85 -14.64
N ASP A 32 -18.69 1.69 -14.83
CA ASP A 32 -18.03 1.28 -16.10
C ASP A 32 -17.03 2.33 -16.61
N GLY A 33 -16.30 2.98 -15.70
CA GLY A 33 -15.31 4.00 -16.03
C GLY A 33 -15.90 5.36 -16.44
N LYS A 34 -17.19 5.60 -16.26
CA LYS A 34 -17.87 6.86 -16.54
C LYS A 34 -18.51 7.41 -15.26
N ALA A 35 -18.49 8.72 -15.10
CA ALA A 35 -19.18 9.36 -13.98
C ALA A 35 -20.69 9.38 -14.22
N ARG A 36 -21.46 9.05 -13.19
CA ARG A 36 -22.93 9.09 -13.20
C ARG A 36 -23.47 9.69 -11.91
N LEU A 37 -24.61 10.38 -12.02
CA LEU A 37 -25.40 10.77 -10.85
C LEU A 37 -26.12 9.53 -10.32
N MET A 38 -25.71 9.06 -9.14
CA MET A 38 -26.19 7.81 -8.55
C MET A 38 -27.53 7.97 -7.85
N ARG A 39 -27.75 9.16 -7.27
CA ARG A 39 -28.98 9.49 -6.51
C ARG A 39 -29.31 10.96 -6.68
N ASP A 40 -30.54 11.21 -7.10
CA ASP A 40 -31.05 12.58 -7.26
C ASP A 40 -31.18 13.31 -5.93
N ASP A 41 -31.68 12.63 -4.91
CA ASP A 41 -31.89 13.15 -3.56
C ASP A 41 -30.63 13.53 -2.79
N TYR A 42 -29.46 13.12 -3.29
CA TYR A 42 -28.15 13.51 -2.74
C TYR A 42 -27.56 14.75 -3.46
N CYS A 43 -28.03 15.08 -4.65
CA CYS A 43 -27.56 16.26 -5.37
C CYS A 43 -28.22 17.52 -4.81
N ASP A 44 -27.46 18.42 -4.22
CA ASP A 44 -27.95 19.74 -3.73
C ASP A 44 -28.24 20.74 -4.85
N GLY A 45 -27.66 20.51 -6.05
CA GLY A 45 -27.80 21.41 -7.20
C GLY A 45 -26.89 22.64 -7.15
N LEU A 46 -25.90 22.71 -6.23
CA LEU A 46 -24.97 23.83 -6.15
C LEU A 46 -23.92 23.79 -7.29
N GLY A 47 -23.47 22.60 -7.67
CA GLY A 47 -22.65 22.42 -8.86
C GLY A 47 -21.15 22.57 -8.66
N ASP A 48 -20.62 22.33 -7.48
CA ASP A 48 -19.19 22.35 -7.16
C ASP A 48 -18.38 21.36 -8.01
N CYS A 49 -19.05 20.34 -8.57
CA CYS A 49 -18.47 19.38 -9.48
C CYS A 49 -18.23 19.92 -10.91
N LEU A 50 -18.93 20.99 -11.35
CA LEU A 50 -18.84 21.51 -12.72
C LEU A 50 -17.43 22.04 -13.05
N PRO A 51 -16.82 22.94 -12.24
CA PRO A 51 -15.52 23.50 -12.55
C PRO A 51 -14.39 22.47 -12.49
N GLN A 52 -14.62 21.31 -11.87
CA GLN A 52 -13.64 20.23 -11.73
C GLN A 52 -13.62 19.29 -12.93
N CYS A 53 -14.59 19.41 -13.85
CA CYS A 53 -14.65 18.54 -15.03
C CYS A 53 -13.74 19.06 -16.14
N PRO A 54 -12.60 18.39 -16.46
CA PRO A 54 -11.67 18.89 -17.49
C PRO A 54 -12.23 18.79 -18.91
N THR A 55 -13.25 17.95 -19.11
CA THR A 55 -13.87 17.75 -20.44
C THR A 55 -15.19 18.54 -20.61
N GLY A 56 -15.65 19.25 -19.59
CA GLY A 56 -16.93 19.94 -19.62
C GLY A 56 -18.14 19.01 -19.79
N ALA A 57 -18.04 17.77 -19.35
CA ALA A 57 -19.10 16.78 -19.46
C ALA A 57 -20.29 17.03 -18.50
N ILE A 58 -20.15 17.95 -17.54
CA ILE A 58 -21.18 18.19 -16.50
C ILE A 58 -21.93 19.48 -16.81
N SER A 59 -23.25 19.42 -16.74
CA SER A 59 -24.15 20.55 -16.93
C SER A 59 -25.30 20.50 -15.92
N PHE A 60 -26.02 21.60 -15.81
CA PHE A 60 -27.29 21.61 -15.08
C PHE A 60 -28.46 21.25 -15.99
N VAL A 61 -29.42 20.53 -15.42
CA VAL A 61 -30.71 20.26 -16.07
C VAL A 61 -31.82 20.46 -15.03
N GLU A 62 -32.91 21.09 -15.47
CA GLU A 62 -34.15 21.17 -14.70
C GLU A 62 -35.04 20.00 -15.12
N ARG A 63 -35.33 19.11 -14.19
CA ARG A 63 -36.18 17.95 -14.41
C ARG A 63 -36.90 17.54 -13.12
N GLU A 64 -37.88 16.70 -13.28
CA GLU A 64 -38.46 16.05 -12.12
C GLU A 64 -37.42 15.15 -11.42
N ALA A 65 -37.18 15.44 -10.15
CA ALA A 65 -36.25 14.75 -9.30
C ALA A 65 -36.73 14.67 -7.86
N ALA A 66 -36.26 13.69 -7.12
CA ALA A 66 -36.50 13.58 -5.68
C ALA A 66 -36.00 14.83 -4.96
N ALA A 67 -36.68 15.26 -3.90
CA ALA A 67 -36.22 16.38 -3.08
C ALA A 67 -34.84 16.05 -2.47
N TYR A 68 -34.03 17.09 -2.26
CA TYR A 68 -32.75 16.91 -1.56
C TYR A 68 -33.03 16.46 -0.11
N ASP A 69 -32.31 15.38 0.29
CA ASP A 69 -32.43 14.78 1.61
C ASP A 69 -31.13 14.93 2.37
N GLU A 70 -30.98 16.02 3.11
CA GLU A 70 -29.81 16.30 3.93
C GLU A 70 -29.59 15.24 4.99
N ALA A 71 -30.67 14.69 5.59
CA ALA A 71 -30.56 13.68 6.63
C ALA A 71 -29.97 12.37 6.06
N ALA A 72 -30.38 11.96 4.86
CA ALA A 72 -29.83 10.80 4.18
C ALA A 72 -28.38 11.02 3.75
N VAL A 73 -28.01 12.22 3.31
CA VAL A 73 -26.62 12.59 2.99
C VAL A 73 -25.73 12.51 4.23
N LEU A 74 -26.16 13.09 5.36
CA LEU A 74 -25.42 13.03 6.62
C LEU A 74 -25.25 11.59 7.13
N ALA A 75 -26.31 10.78 7.04
CA ALA A 75 -26.24 9.36 7.40
C ALA A 75 -25.25 8.59 6.53
N ASN A 76 -25.21 8.87 5.21
CA ASN A 76 -24.26 8.27 4.29
C ASN A 76 -22.82 8.72 4.57
N LYS A 77 -22.60 10.00 4.87
CA LYS A 77 -21.30 10.53 5.30
C LYS A 77 -20.83 9.84 6.58
N ALA A 78 -21.68 9.75 7.59
CA ALA A 78 -21.36 9.05 8.84
C ALA A 78 -21.09 7.55 8.65
N ALA A 79 -21.84 6.89 7.76
CA ALA A 79 -21.58 5.50 7.40
C ALA A 79 -20.24 5.32 6.67
N LYS A 80 -19.89 6.23 5.75
CA LYS A 80 -18.59 6.25 5.07
C LYS A 80 -17.45 6.55 6.05
N GLU A 81 -17.63 7.44 7.00
CA GLU A 81 -16.63 7.71 8.05
C GLU A 81 -16.47 6.54 9.01
N LYS A 82 -17.54 5.81 9.34
CA LYS A 82 -17.45 4.55 10.13
C LYS A 82 -16.76 3.45 9.33
N ALA A 83 -17.07 3.30 8.05
CA ALA A 83 -16.41 2.36 7.14
C ALA A 83 -14.94 2.75 6.90
N ALA A 84 -14.60 4.04 6.92
CA ALA A 84 -13.21 4.52 6.83
C ALA A 84 -12.42 4.31 8.13
N LYS A 85 -13.09 4.08 9.26
CA LYS A 85 -12.47 3.70 10.55
C LYS A 85 -12.24 2.19 10.67
N GLU A 86 -12.94 1.37 9.92
CA GLU A 86 -12.50 0.02 9.65
C GLU A 86 -11.37 0.11 8.61
N PRO A 87 -10.25 -0.63 8.73
CA PRO A 87 -9.11 -0.47 7.83
C PRO A 87 -9.44 -1.01 6.43
N HIS A 88 -10.38 -0.35 5.74
CA HIS A 88 -10.58 -0.50 4.30
C HIS A 88 -9.49 0.29 3.59
N PHE A 89 -8.42 -0.39 3.31
CA PHE A 89 -7.30 0.09 2.55
C PHE A 89 -7.73 0.30 1.09
N SER A 90 -8.16 1.51 0.74
CA SER A 90 -8.40 1.92 -0.66
C SER A 90 -7.07 2.30 -1.32
N GLY A 91 -6.10 1.37 -1.31
CA GLY A 91 -4.81 1.51 -1.98
C GLY A 91 -4.69 0.51 -3.13
N CYS A 92 -3.73 0.75 -4.02
CA CYS A 92 -3.34 -0.24 -5.02
C CYS A 92 -3.14 -1.61 -4.34
N PRO A 93 -3.63 -2.74 -4.91
CA PRO A 93 -3.44 -4.07 -4.32
C PRO A 93 -1.99 -4.41 -3.97
N GLY A 94 -1.01 -3.76 -4.65
CA GLY A 94 0.41 -3.90 -4.38
C GLY A 94 0.90 -3.24 -3.08
N SER A 95 0.14 -2.32 -2.48
CA SER A 95 0.47 -1.68 -1.19
C SER A 95 -0.34 -2.22 -0.01
N MET A 96 -1.21 -3.21 -0.22
CA MET A 96 -1.95 -3.84 0.88
C MET A 96 -1.00 -4.60 1.81
N MET A 97 -1.08 -4.29 3.10
CA MET A 97 -0.31 -4.99 4.13
C MET A 97 -0.74 -6.46 4.22
N ARG A 98 0.23 -7.37 4.17
CA ARG A 98 0.04 -8.81 4.38
C ARG A 98 1.18 -9.36 5.22
N GLN A 99 0.86 -10.25 6.14
CA GLN A 99 1.83 -11.05 6.89
C GLN A 99 1.66 -12.51 6.49
N PHE A 100 2.76 -13.17 6.15
CA PHE A 100 2.75 -14.57 5.75
C PHE A 100 3.17 -15.43 6.94
N ASN A 101 2.23 -16.22 7.47
CA ASN A 101 2.55 -17.20 8.51
C ASN A 101 3.11 -18.47 7.84
N ARG A 102 4.44 -18.58 7.76
CA ARG A 102 5.12 -19.72 7.12
C ARG A 102 5.45 -20.85 8.09
N ASN A 103 4.97 -20.77 9.33
CA ASN A 103 5.11 -21.87 10.32
C ASN A 103 4.03 -22.95 10.20
N SER A 104 3.06 -22.79 9.30
CA SER A 104 2.13 -23.86 8.97
C SER A 104 2.85 -24.80 8.00
N GLN A 105 3.42 -25.85 8.54
CA GLN A 105 3.82 -27.01 7.75
C GLN A 105 2.64 -27.40 6.86
N VAL A 106 2.87 -27.39 5.57
CA VAL A 106 1.97 -27.96 4.60
C VAL A 106 2.03 -29.47 4.79
N ASN A 107 1.14 -30.01 5.61
CA ASN A 107 0.70 -31.39 5.45
C ASN A 107 -0.22 -31.41 4.22
N ALA A 108 0.37 -31.32 3.04
CA ALA A 108 -0.28 -31.83 1.84
C ALA A 108 -0.09 -33.35 1.89
N GLU A 109 -1.13 -34.04 2.26
CA GLU A 109 -1.25 -35.47 2.02
C GLU A 109 -1.11 -35.70 0.51
N ILE A 110 0.08 -36.18 0.11
CA ILE A 110 0.30 -36.68 -1.23
C ILE A 110 -0.31 -38.10 -1.19
N GLU A 111 -1.51 -38.24 -1.72
CA GLU A 111 -2.05 -39.57 -2.05
C GLU A 111 -1.08 -40.25 -3.01
N ASP A 112 -0.63 -41.38 -2.55
CA ASP A 112 0.27 -42.33 -3.18
C ASP A 112 -0.25 -42.74 -4.55
N SER A 113 0.44 -42.33 -5.60
CA SER A 113 0.32 -42.96 -6.93
C SER A 113 1.73 -43.35 -7.38
N ALA A 114 1.98 -44.62 -7.18
CA ALA A 114 3.20 -45.31 -7.59
C ALA A 114 3.49 -45.13 -9.09
N ALA A 115 4.53 -44.35 -9.40
CA ALA A 115 5.37 -44.51 -10.60
C ALA A 115 6.66 -43.72 -10.41
N GLY A 116 7.80 -44.39 -10.51
CA GLY A 116 9.13 -43.90 -10.25
C GLY A 116 9.47 -42.63 -11.01
N HIS A 117 9.59 -41.55 -10.26
CA HIS A 117 10.19 -40.31 -10.73
C HIS A 117 11.38 -39.95 -9.83
N THR A 118 12.55 -39.85 -10.46
CA THR A 118 13.74 -39.22 -9.89
C THR A 118 13.31 -37.91 -9.23
N ALA A 119 13.63 -37.76 -7.92
CA ALA A 119 13.30 -36.57 -7.14
C ALA A 119 13.77 -35.31 -7.86
N SER A 120 12.83 -34.55 -8.44
CA SER A 120 13.11 -33.22 -8.97
C SER A 120 13.56 -32.34 -7.79
N PRO A 121 14.62 -31.55 -7.93
CA PRO A 121 15.04 -30.65 -6.86
C PRO A 121 13.87 -29.74 -6.49
N VAL A 122 13.42 -29.84 -5.24
CA VAL A 122 12.35 -28.99 -4.71
C VAL A 122 12.82 -27.53 -4.86
N ALA A 123 12.04 -26.73 -5.58
CA ALA A 123 12.35 -25.31 -5.76
C ALA A 123 12.43 -24.61 -4.39
N PRO A 124 13.44 -23.75 -4.17
CA PRO A 124 13.61 -23.08 -2.90
C PRO A 124 12.38 -22.21 -2.59
N GLU A 125 11.80 -22.37 -1.40
CA GLU A 125 10.65 -21.63 -0.95
C GLU A 125 11.00 -20.19 -0.59
N SER A 126 10.14 -19.23 -0.97
CA SER A 126 10.30 -17.82 -0.58
C SER A 126 10.24 -17.66 0.94
N GLN A 127 11.19 -16.91 1.51
CA GLN A 127 11.24 -16.59 2.94
C GLN A 127 10.72 -15.19 3.26
N LEU A 128 10.08 -14.50 2.29
CA LEU A 128 9.45 -13.20 2.53
C LEU A 128 8.26 -13.37 3.49
N ALA A 129 8.30 -12.68 4.63
CA ALA A 129 7.33 -12.85 5.71
C ALA A 129 6.18 -11.84 5.68
N GLN A 130 6.31 -10.75 4.93
CA GLN A 130 5.29 -9.68 4.87
C GLN A 130 5.26 -9.00 3.50
N TRP A 131 4.20 -8.23 3.28
CA TRP A 131 4.02 -7.32 2.16
C TRP A 131 3.34 -6.03 2.64
N PRO A 132 3.67 -4.85 2.10
CA PRO A 132 4.75 -4.56 1.14
C PRO A 132 6.14 -4.71 1.75
N CYS A 133 7.19 -4.77 0.91
CA CYS A 133 8.58 -4.81 1.37
C CYS A 133 9.36 -3.52 1.08
N GLN A 134 8.90 -2.66 0.18
CA GLN A 134 9.55 -1.38 -0.11
C GLN A 134 9.45 -0.41 1.08
N ILE A 135 10.59 0.19 1.50
CA ILE A 135 10.64 1.13 2.63
C ILE A 135 9.61 2.25 2.45
N LYS A 136 9.45 2.78 1.23
CA LYS A 136 8.48 3.85 0.94
C LYS A 136 7.03 3.42 1.17
N LEU A 137 6.71 2.15 1.01
CA LEU A 137 5.34 1.63 1.02
C LEU A 137 4.94 1.01 2.37
N VAL A 138 5.88 0.48 3.17
CA VAL A 138 5.55 -0.16 4.45
C VAL A 138 4.92 0.84 5.42
N PRO A 139 3.83 0.49 6.12
CA PRO A 139 3.31 1.31 7.21
C PRO A 139 4.30 1.35 8.39
N VAL A 140 4.44 2.52 9.01
CA VAL A 140 5.38 2.71 10.13
C VAL A 140 5.04 1.82 11.34
N ASN A 141 3.76 1.66 11.63
CA ASN A 141 3.25 0.93 12.80
C ASN A 141 2.61 -0.41 12.41
N ALA A 142 3.24 -1.16 11.48
CA ALA A 142 2.71 -2.45 11.07
C ALA A 142 2.91 -3.50 12.17
N PRO A 143 1.90 -4.35 12.46
CA PRO A 143 1.97 -5.35 13.54
C PRO A 143 3.13 -6.33 13.40
N TYR A 144 3.58 -6.61 12.18
CA TYR A 144 4.71 -7.52 11.94
C TYR A 144 6.07 -6.95 12.37
N PHE A 145 6.17 -5.66 12.72
CA PHE A 145 7.39 -5.09 13.27
C PHE A 145 7.56 -5.38 14.77
N ASP A 146 6.48 -5.72 15.48
CA ASP A 146 6.58 -6.03 16.90
C ASP A 146 7.36 -7.34 17.14
N GLY A 147 8.41 -7.26 17.94
CA GLY A 147 9.32 -8.38 18.18
C GLY A 147 10.17 -8.80 16.98
N ALA A 148 10.24 -7.99 15.92
CA ALA A 148 10.89 -8.38 14.68
C ALA A 148 12.42 -8.29 14.73
N LYS A 149 13.07 -9.22 14.04
CA LYS A 149 14.43 -9.07 13.52
C LYS A 149 14.31 -8.37 12.17
N LEU A 150 14.76 -7.12 12.08
CA LEU A 150 14.59 -6.30 10.88
C LEU A 150 15.77 -6.50 9.91
N LEU A 151 15.45 -6.78 8.66
CA LEU A 151 16.40 -6.78 7.54
C LEU A 151 16.13 -5.53 6.68
N ILE A 152 17.15 -4.68 6.54
CA ILE A 152 17.18 -3.55 5.62
C ILE A 152 18.13 -3.87 4.49
N ALA A 153 17.62 -4.13 3.30
CA ALA A 153 18.43 -4.58 2.18
C ALA A 153 18.35 -3.64 0.97
N ALA A 154 19.46 -3.46 0.27
CA ALA A 154 19.44 -2.76 -1.01
C ALA A 154 18.72 -3.59 -2.07
N ASP A 155 17.97 -2.97 -2.96
CA ASP A 155 17.16 -3.65 -3.99
C ASP A 155 17.99 -4.66 -4.82
N CYS A 156 19.23 -4.32 -5.13
CA CYS A 156 20.10 -5.17 -5.94
C CYS A 156 20.57 -6.45 -5.22
N THR A 157 20.53 -6.50 -3.89
CA THR A 157 21.12 -7.62 -3.13
C THR A 157 20.45 -8.96 -3.39
N ALA A 158 19.12 -8.95 -3.59
CA ALA A 158 18.38 -10.17 -3.91
C ALA A 158 18.72 -10.75 -5.29
N TYR A 159 19.17 -9.91 -6.21
CA TYR A 159 19.58 -10.33 -7.55
C TYR A 159 21.06 -10.75 -7.59
N ALA A 160 21.89 -10.11 -6.77
CA ALA A 160 23.32 -10.39 -6.72
C ALA A 160 23.69 -11.62 -5.87
N TYR A 161 22.86 -11.93 -4.85
CA TYR A 161 23.13 -13.01 -3.90
C TYR A 161 22.06 -14.10 -3.99
N ALA A 162 22.39 -15.22 -4.62
CA ALA A 162 21.45 -16.29 -4.92
C ALA A 162 20.76 -16.89 -3.68
N ASN A 163 21.45 -16.95 -2.53
CA ASN A 163 20.88 -17.53 -1.30
C ASN A 163 20.24 -16.50 -0.36
N MET A 164 19.83 -15.34 -0.89
CA MET A 164 19.26 -14.21 -0.14
C MET A 164 18.12 -14.62 0.80
N HIS A 165 17.24 -15.49 0.33
CA HIS A 165 16.09 -15.94 1.10
C HIS A 165 16.49 -16.74 2.34
N GLN A 166 17.45 -17.66 2.21
CA GLN A 166 17.84 -18.57 3.30
C GLN A 166 18.77 -17.88 4.32
N ASP A 167 19.73 -17.09 3.84
CA ASP A 167 20.77 -16.54 4.71
C ASP A 167 20.34 -15.22 5.36
N PHE A 168 19.53 -14.42 4.67
CA PHE A 168 19.17 -13.09 5.15
C PHE A 168 17.68 -12.90 5.47
N MET A 169 16.76 -13.42 4.64
CA MET A 169 15.33 -13.14 4.82
C MET A 169 14.66 -14.07 5.83
N LYS A 170 15.11 -15.31 5.94
CA LYS A 170 14.51 -16.31 6.83
C LYS A 170 14.44 -15.84 8.27
N GLY A 171 13.20 -15.79 8.82
CA GLY A 171 12.93 -15.36 10.19
C GLY A 171 13.13 -13.85 10.43
N ARG A 172 13.17 -13.04 9.39
CA ARG A 172 13.28 -11.58 9.48
C ARG A 172 12.16 -10.89 8.73
N ILE A 173 11.78 -9.72 9.21
CA ILE A 173 10.94 -8.78 8.47
C ILE A 173 11.86 -7.99 7.54
N THR A 174 11.59 -8.07 6.24
CA THR A 174 12.49 -7.55 5.20
C THR A 174 11.92 -6.28 4.59
N ILE A 175 12.68 -5.19 4.66
CA ILE A 175 12.38 -3.95 3.95
C ILE A 175 13.52 -3.61 3.01
N ILE A 176 13.19 -3.14 1.81
CA ILE A 176 14.14 -2.90 0.74
C ILE A 176 14.03 -1.48 0.20
N GLY A 177 15.09 -0.99 -0.42
CA GLY A 177 15.10 0.31 -1.09
C GLY A 177 16.41 0.61 -1.80
N CYS A 178 16.34 1.58 -2.72
CA CYS A 178 17.49 2.10 -3.42
C CYS A 178 17.55 3.63 -3.27
N PRO A 179 18.43 4.18 -2.43
CA PRO A 179 18.49 5.63 -2.19
C PRO A 179 18.82 6.42 -3.44
N LYS A 180 19.47 5.79 -4.42
CA LYS A 180 19.81 6.45 -5.69
C LYS A 180 18.60 6.56 -6.64
N LEU A 181 17.73 5.54 -6.67
CA LEU A 181 16.58 5.52 -7.58
C LEU A 181 15.35 6.18 -6.97
N ASP A 182 15.17 6.05 -5.67
CA ASP A 182 14.01 6.57 -4.97
C ASP A 182 14.08 8.07 -4.69
N ASP A 183 15.25 8.67 -4.77
CA ASP A 183 15.52 10.09 -4.51
C ASP A 183 14.92 10.59 -3.18
N VAL A 184 15.05 9.78 -2.14
CA VAL A 184 14.52 10.07 -0.79
C VAL A 184 15.56 9.75 0.29
N ASP A 185 15.47 10.46 1.39
CA ASP A 185 16.16 10.10 2.63
C ASP A 185 15.30 9.13 3.44
N TYR A 186 15.78 7.90 3.58
CA TYR A 186 15.09 6.88 4.36
C TYR A 186 15.25 7.05 5.87
N SER A 187 16.18 7.91 6.33
CA SER A 187 16.52 8.00 7.75
C SER A 187 15.34 8.37 8.63
N GLU A 188 14.48 9.29 8.17
CA GLU A 188 13.29 9.72 8.91
C GLU A 188 12.30 8.56 9.10
N LYS A 189 11.92 7.89 8.00
CA LYS A 189 10.96 6.78 8.06
C LYS A 189 11.51 5.58 8.81
N LEU A 190 12.77 5.25 8.63
CA LEU A 190 13.44 4.18 9.40
C LEU A 190 13.51 4.52 10.88
N THR A 191 13.75 5.78 11.24
CA THR A 191 13.69 6.25 12.63
C THR A 191 12.30 6.01 13.22
N GLN A 192 11.24 6.38 12.51
CA GLN A 192 9.86 6.16 12.96
C GLN A 192 9.56 4.67 13.15
N ILE A 193 9.96 3.81 12.19
CA ILE A 193 9.77 2.36 12.30
C ILE A 193 10.50 1.81 13.52
N ILE A 194 11.76 2.17 13.72
CA ILE A 194 12.58 1.65 14.81
C ILE A 194 12.10 2.18 16.16
N SER A 195 11.75 3.47 16.25
CA SER A 195 11.30 4.11 17.50
C SER A 195 9.94 3.58 17.96
N ASN A 196 9.00 3.40 17.05
CA ASN A 196 7.61 3.07 17.38
C ASN A 196 7.37 1.57 17.60
N ASN A 197 8.28 0.69 17.19
CA ASN A 197 8.08 -0.75 17.23
C ASN A 197 9.17 -1.44 18.10
N ASN A 198 8.86 -2.60 18.63
CA ASN A 198 9.80 -3.40 19.43
C ASN A 198 10.72 -4.22 18.51
N ILE A 199 11.73 -3.58 17.91
CA ILE A 199 12.70 -4.24 17.03
C ILE A 199 13.78 -4.93 17.87
N GLN A 200 14.01 -6.23 17.65
CA GLN A 200 15.00 -7.02 18.37
C GLN A 200 16.43 -6.84 17.82
N SER A 201 16.57 -6.75 16.52
CA SER A 201 17.89 -6.58 15.87
C SER A 201 17.71 -5.98 14.48
N VAL A 202 18.76 -5.34 13.95
CA VAL A 202 18.80 -4.79 12.59
C VAL A 202 19.97 -5.39 11.83
N THR A 203 19.69 -5.97 10.66
CA THR A 203 20.72 -6.39 9.71
C THR A 203 20.59 -5.53 8.46
N ILE A 204 21.69 -4.90 8.07
CA ILE A 204 21.76 -4.06 6.87
C ILE A 204 22.55 -4.86 5.82
N VAL A 205 21.93 -5.12 4.66
CA VAL A 205 22.60 -5.80 3.55
C VAL A 205 22.70 -4.85 2.37
N ARG A 206 23.91 -4.62 1.90
CA ARG A 206 24.20 -3.68 0.82
C ARG A 206 25.15 -4.28 -0.20
N MET A 207 25.18 -3.70 -1.40
CA MET A 207 26.24 -3.96 -2.37
C MET A 207 27.50 -3.15 -2.02
N GLU A 208 28.66 -3.60 -2.50
CA GLU A 208 29.93 -2.88 -2.33
C GLU A 208 29.97 -1.53 -3.07
N VAL A 209 29.03 -1.30 -3.99
CA VAL A 209 29.00 -0.08 -4.80
C VAL A 209 28.68 1.17 -3.98
N PRO A 210 29.25 2.35 -4.34
CA PRO A 210 29.12 3.57 -3.55
C PRO A 210 27.68 4.03 -3.31
N CYS A 211 26.77 3.82 -4.27
CA CYS A 211 25.37 4.25 -4.14
C CYS A 211 24.63 3.56 -2.99
N CYS A 212 25.04 2.34 -2.60
CA CYS A 212 24.46 1.64 -1.45
C CYS A 212 24.92 2.19 -0.08
N GLY A 213 25.96 3.04 -0.06
CA GLY A 213 26.37 3.75 1.15
C GLY A 213 25.30 4.64 1.77
N GLY A 214 24.41 5.18 0.94
CA GLY A 214 23.27 5.98 1.39
C GLY A 214 22.26 5.18 2.22
N LEU A 215 22.01 3.92 1.88
CA LEU A 215 21.12 3.04 2.66
C LEU A 215 21.73 2.70 4.03
N GLU A 216 23.01 2.39 4.05
CA GLU A 216 23.75 2.14 5.29
C GLU A 216 23.75 3.37 6.20
N TYR A 217 24.02 4.55 5.62
CA TYR A 217 24.00 5.82 6.35
C TYR A 217 22.60 6.09 6.95
N ALA A 218 21.55 5.97 6.15
CA ALA A 218 20.18 6.19 6.60
C ALA A 218 19.79 5.23 7.75
N ALA A 219 20.15 3.95 7.65
CA ALA A 219 19.86 2.97 8.69
C ALA A 219 20.64 3.25 9.99
N LYS A 220 21.92 3.63 9.90
CA LYS A 220 22.73 4.01 11.07
C LYS A 220 22.18 5.27 11.74
N THR A 221 21.82 6.29 10.96
CA THR A 221 21.18 7.51 11.44
C THR A 221 19.87 7.21 12.16
N ALA A 222 19.05 6.33 11.59
CA ALA A 222 17.80 5.91 12.19
C ALA A 222 18.00 5.18 13.53
N LEU A 223 18.99 4.31 13.63
CA LEU A 223 19.35 3.64 14.89
C LEU A 223 19.77 4.65 15.96
N GLN A 224 20.60 5.62 15.60
CA GLN A 224 21.02 6.68 16.52
C GLN A 224 19.85 7.54 16.98
N ASN A 225 19.01 8.01 16.04
CA ASN A 225 17.88 8.89 16.33
C ASN A 225 16.74 8.18 17.09
N SER A 226 16.64 6.86 17.01
CA SER A 226 15.63 6.08 17.72
C SER A 226 15.80 6.12 19.24
N GLY A 227 16.99 6.43 19.73
CA GLY A 227 17.34 6.40 21.16
C GLY A 227 17.32 5.00 21.79
N LYS A 228 17.15 3.93 20.99
CA LYS A 228 17.10 2.54 21.45
C LYS A 228 18.45 1.85 21.29
N PHE A 229 18.80 1.02 22.27
CA PHE A 229 19.98 0.16 22.15
C PHE A 229 19.59 -1.17 21.51
N ILE A 230 19.78 -1.25 20.17
CA ILE A 230 19.41 -2.40 19.35
C ILE A 230 20.70 -2.97 18.71
N PRO A 231 20.97 -4.28 18.82
CA PRO A 231 22.10 -4.89 18.16
C PRO A 231 21.90 -4.82 16.63
N TRP A 232 22.96 -4.42 15.93
CA TRP A 232 22.93 -4.29 14.47
C TRP A 232 24.23 -4.72 13.81
N GLN A 233 24.13 -5.07 12.54
CA GLN A 233 25.29 -5.43 11.70
C GLN A 233 25.10 -4.96 10.26
N VAL A 234 26.22 -4.80 9.56
CA VAL A 234 26.25 -4.53 8.12
C VAL A 234 26.91 -5.68 7.42
N VAL A 235 26.29 -6.16 6.35
CA VAL A 235 26.86 -7.16 5.45
C VAL A 235 26.97 -6.53 4.06
N THR A 236 28.16 -6.61 3.48
CA THR A 236 28.40 -6.11 2.13
C THR A 236 28.53 -7.29 1.17
N ILE A 237 27.74 -7.27 0.11
CA ILE A 237 27.79 -8.26 -0.98
C ILE A 237 28.66 -7.67 -2.08
N SER A 238 29.65 -8.44 -2.52
CA SER A 238 30.50 -8.11 -3.67
C SER A 238 29.86 -8.60 -4.97
N ILE A 239 30.31 -7.99 -6.06
CA ILE A 239 29.89 -8.32 -7.43
C ILE A 239 30.88 -9.31 -8.03
#